data_81ba51dac4f118cf802cfeba0223c4b9
#
_entry.id   81ba51dac4f118cf802cfeba0223c4b9
#
_cell.length_a   1.000
_cell.length_b   1.000
_cell.length_c   1.000
_cell.angle_alpha   90.00
_cell.angle_beta   90.00
_cell.angle_gamma   90.00
#
_symmetry.space_group_name_H-M   'P 1'
#
loop_
_entity.id
_entity.type
_entity.pdbx_description
1 polymer ?
#
loop_
_entity_poly.entity_id
_entity_poly.type
_entity_poly.pdbx_seq_one_letter_code
_entity_poly.pdbx_strand_id
1 'polypeptide(L)'
;MFRQLCYFWLVVGALCLPAVGSAQDSNIAKFPHVHIGGALSYPPYTFTHQVWYRDIVYDKSAKDTQYTSLDVYVADPVEPKSPVMVWVHGGGLVMGDKASSKDLASKPEYFTSKLGFILVSINYRLLPEGLYPTNVQDVADALAWVQNNIAGFGGDPQQIFLMGHSSGAELVAQVATDATFLRKAGKDLSLVKGVIAIEGSYGVTAPGADTKRLQANFGPQWQKALAVGNVKPGNGIPPFLLLHVKGGSPTVADSESQALGFAKALSGAGVRADVVSLDHVEHFGANERLGVPGDITTISLERFLASVPGKKREPHWTAGSFPKL
;
A
#
# COMPACT_ATOMS: atom_id res chain seq x y z
N MET A 1 6.48 -68.94 -16.00
CA MET A 1 6.37 -67.94 -17.10
C MET A 1 6.13 -66.59 -16.47
N PHE A 2 7.18 -65.91 -16.04
CA PHE A 2 7.13 -64.61 -15.40
C PHE A 2 7.73 -63.58 -16.35
N ARG A 3 6.96 -62.52 -16.68
CA ARG A 3 7.46 -61.33 -17.38
C ARG A 3 7.71 -60.26 -16.36
N GLN A 4 8.97 -59.88 -16.17
CA GLN A 4 9.41 -58.71 -15.46
C GLN A 4 9.14 -57.45 -16.31
N LEU A 5 8.48 -56.45 -15.71
CA LEU A 5 8.37 -55.11 -16.25
C LEU A 5 9.43 -54.23 -15.55
N CYS A 6 10.39 -53.81 -16.34
CA CYS A 6 11.39 -52.83 -15.94
C CYS A 6 10.75 -51.42 -15.95
N TYR A 7 10.73 -50.74 -14.81
CA TYR A 7 10.45 -49.30 -14.72
C TYR A 7 11.73 -48.54 -15.01
N PHE A 8 11.72 -47.76 -16.09
CA PHE A 8 12.74 -46.77 -16.38
C PHE A 8 12.46 -45.52 -15.56
N TRP A 9 13.37 -45.14 -14.65
CA TRP A 9 13.42 -43.86 -14.00
C TRP A 9 14.16 -42.89 -14.93
N LEU A 10 13.45 -41.91 -15.48
CA LEU A 10 14.03 -40.75 -16.13
C LEU A 10 14.49 -39.77 -15.04
N VAL A 11 15.79 -39.72 -14.81
CA VAL A 11 16.43 -38.67 -14.03
C VAL A 11 16.52 -37.44 -14.93
N VAL A 12 15.65 -36.45 -14.70
CA VAL A 12 15.80 -35.13 -15.30
C VAL A 12 16.84 -34.39 -14.47
N GLY A 13 18.06 -34.31 -14.99
CA GLY A 13 19.13 -33.51 -14.40
C GLY A 13 18.79 -32.05 -14.54
N ALA A 14 18.55 -31.40 -13.42
CA ALA A 14 18.49 -29.94 -13.34
C ALA A 14 19.89 -29.38 -13.57
N LEU A 15 20.11 -28.77 -14.75
CA LEU A 15 21.29 -27.95 -15.02
C LEU A 15 21.22 -26.69 -14.14
N CYS A 16 21.97 -26.69 -13.05
CA CYS A 16 22.30 -25.48 -12.32
C CYS A 16 23.18 -24.59 -13.20
N LEU A 17 22.62 -23.55 -13.78
CA LEU A 17 23.40 -22.45 -14.31
C LEU A 17 23.97 -21.64 -13.13
N PRO A 18 25.25 -21.26 -13.16
CA PRO A 18 25.81 -20.45 -12.09
C PRO A 18 25.15 -19.06 -12.13
N ALA A 19 24.58 -18.65 -11.00
CA ALA A 19 24.11 -17.29 -10.79
C ALA A 19 25.29 -16.33 -10.97
N VAL A 20 25.14 -15.37 -11.88
CA VAL A 20 26.05 -14.26 -12.02
C VAL A 20 25.92 -13.42 -10.74
N GLY A 21 26.88 -13.56 -9.85
CA GLY A 21 26.92 -12.83 -8.60
C GLY A 21 27.12 -11.33 -8.83
N SER A 22 26.05 -10.54 -8.71
CA SER A 22 26.17 -9.16 -8.29
C SER A 22 26.38 -9.18 -6.77
N ALA A 23 27.32 -8.39 -6.28
CA ALA A 23 27.55 -8.20 -4.85
C ALA A 23 26.28 -7.63 -4.22
N GLN A 24 25.41 -8.50 -3.75
CA GLN A 24 24.22 -8.15 -2.99
C GLN A 24 24.53 -8.34 -1.52
N ASP A 25 24.23 -7.30 -0.76
CA ASP A 25 24.39 -7.22 0.67
C ASP A 25 23.88 -8.49 1.37
N SER A 26 24.71 -9.03 2.27
CA SER A 26 24.47 -10.22 3.08
C SER A 26 23.23 -10.16 4.01
N ASN A 27 22.43 -9.10 3.93
CA ASN A 27 21.27 -8.89 4.78
C ASN A 27 19.96 -9.55 4.29
N ILE A 28 19.82 -9.81 2.97
CA ILE A 28 18.60 -10.43 2.42
C ILE A 28 18.47 -11.89 2.85
N ALA A 29 19.58 -12.61 3.00
CA ALA A 29 19.58 -14.01 3.45
C ALA A 29 18.98 -14.26 4.86
N LYS A 30 18.64 -13.19 5.59
CA LYS A 30 18.06 -13.27 6.94
C LYS A 30 16.53 -13.39 6.94
N PHE A 31 15.87 -13.18 5.82
CA PHE A 31 14.41 -13.21 5.76
C PHE A 31 13.91 -14.48 5.07
N PRO A 32 12.90 -15.16 5.61
CA PRO A 32 12.27 -16.29 4.94
C PRO A 32 11.63 -15.79 3.63
N HIS A 33 11.99 -16.41 2.51
CA HIS A 33 11.41 -16.11 1.22
C HIS A 33 10.65 -17.33 0.70
N VAL A 34 9.55 -17.08 0.00
CA VAL A 34 8.78 -18.10 -0.70
C VAL A 34 8.73 -17.72 -2.17
N HIS A 35 9.27 -18.58 -3.03
CA HIS A 35 9.07 -18.45 -4.46
C HIS A 35 7.64 -18.90 -4.80
N ILE A 36 6.82 -17.98 -5.28
CA ILE A 36 5.54 -18.33 -5.87
C ILE A 36 5.77 -18.50 -7.37
N GLY A 37 6.32 -19.64 -7.75
CA GLY A 37 6.32 -20.10 -9.12
C GLY A 37 4.99 -20.75 -9.42
N GLY A 38 4.11 -20.07 -10.12
CA GLY A 38 2.83 -20.63 -10.54
C GLY A 38 1.94 -19.58 -11.19
N ALA A 39 1.49 -19.87 -12.41
CA ALA A 39 0.55 -19.04 -13.13
C ALA A 39 -0.81 -19.08 -12.43
N LEU A 40 -1.14 -18.05 -11.65
CA LEU A 40 -2.53 -17.73 -11.34
C LEU A 40 -3.04 -16.89 -12.51
N SER A 41 -3.80 -17.49 -13.42
CA SER A 41 -4.29 -16.81 -14.60
C SER A 41 -5.54 -16.00 -14.26
N TYR A 42 -5.37 -14.69 -14.11
CA TYR A 42 -6.41 -13.74 -14.44
C TYR A 42 -6.07 -13.15 -15.80
N PRO A 43 -6.87 -13.36 -16.85
CA PRO A 43 -6.57 -12.72 -18.12
C PRO A 43 -6.66 -11.18 -17.96
N PRO A 44 -5.72 -10.40 -18.54
CA PRO A 44 -4.76 -10.77 -19.57
C PRO A 44 -3.29 -10.70 -19.14
N TYR A 45 -2.93 -11.03 -17.90
CA TYR A 45 -1.57 -10.90 -17.41
C TYR A 45 -0.80 -12.23 -17.50
N THR A 46 0.33 -12.20 -18.20
CA THR A 46 1.36 -13.24 -18.11
C THR A 46 2.22 -12.93 -16.89
N PHE A 47 2.19 -13.82 -15.89
CA PHE A 47 2.97 -13.68 -14.66
C PHE A 47 4.47 -13.75 -14.98
N THR A 48 5.18 -12.70 -14.59
CA THR A 48 6.60 -12.79 -14.30
C THR A 48 6.75 -13.43 -12.91
N HIS A 49 7.86 -14.12 -12.67
CA HIS A 49 8.12 -14.74 -11.38
C HIS A 49 8.09 -13.64 -10.29
N GLN A 50 7.34 -13.89 -9.23
CA GLN A 50 7.31 -13.03 -8.05
C GLN A 50 8.04 -13.72 -6.91
N VAL A 51 8.80 -12.95 -6.14
CA VAL A 51 9.35 -13.36 -4.85
C VAL A 51 8.60 -12.65 -3.74
N TRP A 52 8.20 -13.39 -2.74
CA TRP A 52 7.46 -12.90 -1.61
C TRP A 52 8.24 -13.18 -0.32
N TYR A 53 8.65 -12.13 0.39
CA TYR A 53 9.27 -12.21 1.70
C TYR A 53 8.22 -11.93 2.75
N ARG A 54 7.96 -12.93 3.61
CA ARG A 54 6.82 -12.92 4.52
C ARG A 54 7.20 -12.65 5.97
N ASP A 55 6.23 -12.13 6.70
CA ASP A 55 6.20 -12.07 8.16
C ASP A 55 7.44 -11.38 8.75
N ILE A 56 7.91 -10.33 8.08
CA ILE A 56 9.06 -9.54 8.53
C ILE A 56 8.59 -8.62 9.65
N VAL A 57 9.08 -8.82 10.85
CA VAL A 57 8.72 -8.03 12.03
C VAL A 57 9.43 -6.69 12.00
N TYR A 58 8.68 -5.59 11.96
CA TYR A 58 9.22 -4.23 11.99
C TYR A 58 9.30 -3.65 13.42
N ASP A 59 8.42 -4.09 14.35
CA ASP A 59 8.50 -3.77 15.79
C ASP A 59 8.48 -5.05 16.63
N LYS A 60 9.63 -5.39 17.22
CA LYS A 60 9.81 -6.56 18.09
C LYS A 60 9.36 -6.32 19.53
N SER A 61 9.00 -5.11 19.90
CA SER A 61 8.53 -4.76 21.23
C SER A 61 7.04 -5.03 21.44
N ALA A 62 6.30 -5.26 20.37
CA ALA A 62 4.88 -5.59 20.41
C ALA A 62 4.65 -6.96 21.08
N LYS A 63 3.59 -7.07 21.88
CA LYS A 63 3.19 -8.32 22.54
C LYS A 63 2.90 -9.42 21.54
N ASP A 64 2.25 -9.07 20.43
CA ASP A 64 1.98 -9.96 19.30
C ASP A 64 2.59 -9.34 18.04
N THR A 65 3.72 -9.90 17.62
CA THR A 65 4.47 -9.39 16.47
C THR A 65 3.83 -9.69 15.14
N GLN A 66 2.79 -10.50 15.07
CA GLN A 66 1.99 -10.69 13.86
C GLN A 66 1.41 -9.35 13.40
N TYR A 67 0.91 -8.54 14.33
CA TYR A 67 0.33 -7.23 14.04
C TYR A 67 1.37 -6.13 13.79
N THR A 68 2.64 -6.40 14.03
CA THR A 68 3.74 -5.47 13.70
C THR A 68 4.72 -6.10 12.71
N SER A 69 4.15 -6.77 11.72
CA SER A 69 4.88 -7.44 10.62
C SER A 69 4.43 -6.92 9.26
N LEU A 70 5.26 -7.16 8.27
CA LEU A 70 5.02 -6.79 6.88
C LEU A 70 5.47 -7.90 5.93
N ASP A 71 4.93 -7.84 4.70
CA ASP A 71 5.32 -8.69 3.59
C ASP A 71 5.88 -7.82 2.45
N VAL A 72 6.94 -8.29 1.79
CA VAL A 72 7.55 -7.60 0.65
C VAL A 72 7.39 -8.44 -0.61
N TYR A 73 6.79 -7.86 -1.63
CA TYR A 73 6.58 -8.47 -2.95
C TYR A 73 7.48 -7.78 -3.96
N VAL A 74 8.27 -8.56 -4.69
CA VAL A 74 9.18 -8.06 -5.72
C VAL A 74 9.01 -8.85 -7.01
N ALA A 75 9.26 -8.23 -8.15
CA ALA A 75 9.42 -8.96 -9.42
C ALA A 75 10.74 -9.76 -9.42
N ASP A 76 10.80 -10.84 -10.19
CA ASP A 76 12.03 -11.58 -10.43
C ASP A 76 12.30 -11.65 -11.95
N PRO A 77 13.35 -10.99 -12.45
CA PRO A 77 14.30 -10.16 -11.69
C PRO A 77 13.71 -8.82 -11.22
N VAL A 78 14.15 -8.34 -10.06
CA VAL A 78 13.84 -6.99 -9.58
C VAL A 78 14.78 -5.98 -10.24
N GLU A 79 14.20 -4.87 -10.70
CA GLU A 79 14.98 -3.76 -11.22
C GLU A 79 15.58 -2.93 -10.08
N PRO A 80 16.88 -2.57 -10.16
CA PRO A 80 17.51 -1.75 -9.12
C PRO A 80 16.83 -0.39 -8.96
N LYS A 81 16.66 0.04 -7.71
CA LYS A 81 16.00 1.30 -7.35
C LYS A 81 14.54 1.38 -7.82
N SER A 82 13.83 0.26 -7.71
CA SER A 82 12.39 0.23 -7.91
C SER A 82 11.69 1.14 -6.90
N PRO A 83 10.71 1.96 -7.32
CA PRO A 83 9.89 2.70 -6.37
C PRO A 83 9.08 1.73 -5.50
N VAL A 84 8.64 2.21 -4.35
CA VAL A 84 8.01 1.37 -3.33
C VAL A 84 6.60 1.87 -3.05
N MET A 85 5.63 0.97 -3.07
CA MET A 85 4.28 1.20 -2.60
C MET A 85 4.08 0.49 -1.27
N VAL A 86 3.78 1.24 -0.21
CA VAL A 86 3.39 0.67 1.09
C VAL A 86 1.87 0.62 1.15
N TRP A 87 1.32 -0.58 1.32
CA TRP A 87 -0.11 -0.85 1.40
C TRP A 87 -0.56 -1.05 2.85
N VAL A 88 -1.63 -0.36 3.24
CA VAL A 88 -2.27 -0.45 4.56
C VAL A 88 -3.71 -0.93 4.37
N HIS A 89 -4.00 -2.13 4.88
CA HIS A 89 -5.30 -2.78 4.73
C HIS A 89 -6.42 -2.05 5.48
N GLY A 90 -7.66 -2.26 5.04
CA GLY A 90 -8.87 -1.84 5.73
C GLY A 90 -9.30 -2.81 6.84
N GLY A 91 -10.58 -2.72 7.24
CA GLY A 91 -11.19 -3.62 8.22
C GLY A 91 -11.72 -2.93 9.47
N GLY A 92 -11.98 -1.61 9.41
CA GLY A 92 -12.60 -0.86 10.50
C GLY A 92 -11.76 -0.80 11.77
N LEU A 93 -10.45 -0.99 11.67
CA LEU A 93 -9.47 -1.08 12.77
C LEU A 93 -9.66 -2.31 13.68
N VAL A 94 -10.59 -3.22 13.38
CA VAL A 94 -10.90 -4.40 14.21
C VAL A 94 -10.55 -5.72 13.53
N MET A 95 -10.31 -5.70 12.22
CA MET A 95 -9.94 -6.86 11.41
C MET A 95 -9.05 -6.45 10.24
N GLY A 96 -8.60 -7.44 9.49
CA GLY A 96 -7.74 -7.27 8.31
C GLY A 96 -6.38 -7.94 8.54
N ASP A 97 -5.69 -8.15 7.44
CA ASP A 97 -4.34 -8.75 7.44
C ASP A 97 -3.59 -8.35 6.17
N LYS A 98 -2.29 -8.15 6.29
CA LYS A 98 -1.37 -7.83 5.18
C LYS A 98 -1.39 -8.85 4.05
N ALA A 99 -1.76 -10.09 4.34
CA ALA A 99 -1.82 -11.19 3.38
C ALA A 99 -3.26 -11.52 2.92
N SER A 100 -4.26 -10.69 3.29
CA SER A 100 -5.64 -10.88 2.87
C SER A 100 -5.75 -10.85 1.35
N SER A 101 -6.14 -11.99 0.75
CA SER A 101 -6.30 -12.11 -0.71
C SER A 101 -7.36 -11.15 -1.27
N LYS A 102 -8.38 -10.83 -0.47
CA LYS A 102 -9.43 -9.88 -0.84
C LYS A 102 -8.90 -8.44 -0.87
N ASP A 103 -8.13 -8.03 0.14
CA ASP A 103 -7.61 -6.66 0.21
C ASP A 103 -6.44 -6.44 -0.74
N LEU A 104 -5.56 -7.43 -0.89
CA LEU A 104 -4.47 -7.38 -1.85
C LEU A 104 -4.96 -7.49 -3.29
N ALA A 105 -5.95 -8.36 -3.55
CA ALA A 105 -6.49 -8.61 -4.88
C ALA A 105 -5.38 -8.78 -5.94
N SER A 106 -5.38 -7.97 -7.00
CA SER A 106 -4.37 -7.96 -8.06
C SER A 106 -3.12 -7.13 -7.75
N LYS A 107 -3.06 -6.46 -6.58
CA LYS A 107 -2.00 -5.47 -6.28
C LYS A 107 -0.57 -6.02 -6.35
N PRO A 108 -0.25 -7.21 -5.79
CA PRO A 108 1.11 -7.71 -5.86
C PRO A 108 1.62 -7.80 -7.29
N GLU A 109 0.84 -8.40 -8.19
CA GLU A 109 1.21 -8.50 -9.60
C GLU A 109 1.21 -7.14 -10.30
N TYR A 110 0.16 -6.36 -10.10
CA TYR A 110 0.02 -5.06 -10.72
C TYR A 110 1.20 -4.13 -10.40
N PHE A 111 1.55 -4.00 -9.13
CA PHE A 111 2.65 -3.14 -8.72
C PHE A 111 4.01 -3.69 -9.14
N THR A 112 4.25 -4.99 -8.98
CA THR A 112 5.58 -5.54 -9.26
C THR A 112 5.81 -5.76 -10.75
N SER A 113 4.92 -6.47 -11.43
CA SER A 113 5.12 -6.88 -12.82
C SER A 113 4.71 -5.81 -13.82
N LYS A 114 3.63 -5.05 -13.52
CA LYS A 114 3.11 -4.04 -14.44
C LYS A 114 3.79 -2.68 -14.24
N LEU A 115 3.90 -2.21 -13.00
CA LEU A 115 4.43 -0.88 -12.71
C LEU A 115 5.92 -0.88 -12.36
N GLY A 116 6.55 -2.03 -12.10
CA GLY A 116 7.95 -2.13 -11.69
C GLY A 116 8.22 -1.55 -10.31
N PHE A 117 7.22 -1.57 -9.43
CA PHE A 117 7.33 -1.21 -8.02
C PHE A 117 7.72 -2.43 -7.17
N ILE A 118 8.19 -2.17 -5.97
CA ILE A 118 8.10 -3.11 -4.87
C ILE A 118 6.82 -2.81 -4.11
N LEU A 119 6.01 -3.82 -3.81
CA LEU A 119 4.86 -3.68 -2.92
C LEU A 119 5.23 -4.18 -1.54
N VAL A 120 4.99 -3.34 -0.52
CA VAL A 120 5.12 -3.71 0.88
C VAL A 120 3.73 -3.66 1.52
N SER A 121 3.19 -4.80 1.93
CA SER A 121 1.92 -4.88 2.64
C SER A 121 2.18 -5.00 4.14
N ILE A 122 1.57 -4.12 4.95
CA ILE A 122 1.83 -4.09 6.38
C ILE A 122 0.62 -4.48 7.20
N ASN A 123 0.86 -5.14 8.34
CA ASN A 123 -0.07 -5.21 9.44
C ASN A 123 0.13 -4.01 10.39
N TYR A 124 -0.86 -3.72 11.19
CA TYR A 124 -0.83 -2.77 12.29
C TYR A 124 -1.71 -3.31 13.43
N ARG A 125 -1.46 -2.92 14.66
CA ARG A 125 -2.27 -3.37 15.81
C ARG A 125 -3.72 -2.96 15.63
N LEU A 126 -4.60 -3.94 15.79
CA LEU A 126 -6.06 -3.76 15.73
C LEU A 126 -6.61 -3.39 17.12
N LEU A 127 -7.84 -2.87 17.16
CA LEU A 127 -8.53 -2.61 18.41
C LEU A 127 -8.74 -3.90 19.21
N PRO A 128 -8.65 -3.86 20.56
CA PRO A 128 -8.43 -2.64 21.37
C PRO A 128 -6.97 -2.22 21.53
N GLU A 129 -5.99 -3.08 21.27
CA GLU A 129 -4.54 -2.82 21.49
C GLU A 129 -4.01 -1.71 20.58
N GLY A 130 -4.55 -1.62 19.37
CA GLY A 130 -4.22 -0.62 18.36
C GLY A 130 -5.00 0.69 18.49
N LEU A 131 -5.56 1.01 19.67
CA LEU A 131 -6.24 2.28 19.86
C LEU A 131 -5.28 3.46 19.58
N TYR A 132 -5.83 4.53 18.95
CA TYR A 132 -5.03 5.74 18.70
C TYR A 132 -4.30 6.23 19.96
N PRO A 133 -3.00 6.55 19.89
CA PRO A 133 -2.18 6.75 18.69
C PRO A 133 -1.39 5.51 18.21
N THR A 134 -1.63 4.32 18.78
CA THR A 134 -0.81 3.13 18.58
C THR A 134 -0.80 2.65 17.13
N ASN A 135 -1.97 2.45 16.52
CA ASN A 135 -2.09 1.98 15.14
C ASN A 135 -1.47 2.94 14.11
N VAL A 136 -1.56 4.26 14.34
CA VAL A 136 -0.92 5.27 13.48
C VAL A 136 0.60 5.22 13.63
N GLN A 137 1.09 5.01 14.88
CA GLN A 137 2.52 4.83 15.12
C GLN A 137 3.04 3.57 14.44
N ASP A 138 2.27 2.48 14.44
CA ASP A 138 2.65 1.24 13.74
C ASP A 138 2.89 1.46 12.25
N VAL A 139 2.02 2.25 11.59
CA VAL A 139 2.23 2.62 10.18
C VAL A 139 3.50 3.45 10.00
N ALA A 140 3.78 4.39 10.91
CA ALA A 140 5.01 5.19 10.85
C ALA A 140 6.27 4.34 11.08
N ASP A 141 6.22 3.40 12.02
CA ASP A 141 7.35 2.49 12.31
C ASP A 141 7.61 1.52 11.15
N ALA A 142 6.55 1.01 10.51
CA ALA A 142 6.65 0.22 9.29
C ALA A 142 7.30 1.02 8.14
N LEU A 143 6.89 2.29 7.94
CA LEU A 143 7.53 3.19 6.96
C LEU A 143 9.01 3.42 7.25
N ALA A 144 9.37 3.59 8.52
CA ALA A 144 10.76 3.73 8.93
C ALA A 144 11.57 2.46 8.65
N TRP A 145 10.97 1.28 8.93
CA TRP A 145 11.58 0.00 8.57
C TRP A 145 11.80 -0.11 7.05
N VAL A 146 10.78 0.22 6.26
CA VAL A 146 10.87 0.20 4.79
C VAL A 146 12.02 1.07 4.32
N GLN A 147 12.11 2.34 4.75
CA GLN A 147 13.19 3.22 4.34
C GLN A 147 14.58 2.67 4.70
N ASN A 148 14.72 2.03 5.85
CA ASN A 148 16.00 1.51 6.32
C ASN A 148 16.44 0.22 5.60
N ASN A 149 15.50 -0.57 5.07
CA ASN A 149 15.78 -1.94 4.64
C ASN A 149 15.48 -2.21 3.16
N ILE A 150 14.62 -1.42 2.51
CA ILE A 150 14.07 -1.75 1.20
C ILE A 150 15.14 -1.78 0.08
N ALA A 151 16.25 -1.10 0.26
CA ALA A 151 17.38 -1.16 -0.67
C ALA A 151 17.92 -2.59 -0.81
N GLY A 152 17.90 -3.39 0.26
CA GLY A 152 18.28 -4.79 0.23
C GLY A 152 17.36 -5.67 -0.62
N PHE A 153 16.15 -5.22 -0.91
CA PHE A 153 15.18 -5.88 -1.80
C PHE A 153 15.16 -5.25 -3.22
N GLY A 154 16.08 -4.37 -3.53
CA GLY A 154 16.15 -3.66 -4.82
C GLY A 154 15.33 -2.37 -4.89
N GLY A 155 14.70 -1.94 -3.79
CA GLY A 155 13.87 -0.72 -3.74
C GLY A 155 14.68 0.56 -3.58
N ASP A 156 14.07 1.68 -3.97
CA ASP A 156 14.60 3.03 -3.73
C ASP A 156 14.03 3.61 -2.43
N PRO A 157 14.81 3.75 -1.35
CA PRO A 157 14.36 4.32 -0.09
C PRO A 157 13.98 5.81 -0.19
N GLN A 158 14.24 6.45 -1.34
CA GLN A 158 13.86 7.83 -1.62
C GLN A 158 12.59 7.94 -2.48
N GLN A 159 11.97 6.82 -2.86
CA GLN A 159 10.78 6.77 -3.71
C GLN A 159 9.70 5.90 -3.08
N ILE A 160 9.23 6.30 -1.89
CA ILE A 160 8.21 5.58 -1.12
C ILE A 160 6.87 6.30 -1.26
N PHE A 161 5.86 5.56 -1.67
CA PHE A 161 4.46 5.97 -1.75
C PHE A 161 3.66 5.21 -0.69
N LEU A 162 2.59 5.82 -0.21
CA LEU A 162 1.75 5.24 0.83
C LEU A 162 0.31 5.12 0.32
N MET A 163 -0.29 3.94 0.46
CA MET A 163 -1.65 3.67 -0.02
C MET A 163 -2.45 2.90 1.03
N GLY A 164 -3.73 3.25 1.17
CA GLY A 164 -4.63 2.54 2.08
C GLY A 164 -6.08 2.59 1.63
N HIS A 165 -6.87 1.63 2.11
CA HIS A 165 -8.29 1.52 1.86
C HIS A 165 -9.09 1.57 3.16
N SER A 166 -10.25 2.24 3.16
CA SER A 166 -11.16 2.29 4.30
C SER A 166 -10.44 2.82 5.57
N SER A 167 -10.44 2.09 6.68
CA SER A 167 -9.65 2.45 7.86
C SER A 167 -8.15 2.56 7.59
N GLY A 168 -7.60 1.81 6.64
CA GLY A 168 -6.23 1.99 6.17
C GLY A 168 -6.02 3.36 5.50
N ALA A 169 -7.02 3.87 4.76
CA ALA A 169 -6.98 5.22 4.20
C ALA A 169 -7.00 6.30 5.29
N GLU A 170 -7.73 6.07 6.38
CA GLU A 170 -7.71 6.94 7.57
C GLU A 170 -6.30 6.99 8.18
N LEU A 171 -5.66 5.83 8.38
CA LEU A 171 -4.32 5.73 8.97
C LEU A 171 -3.26 6.40 8.10
N VAL A 172 -3.27 6.17 6.77
CA VAL A 172 -2.29 6.80 5.87
C VAL A 172 -2.45 8.32 5.83
N ALA A 173 -3.70 8.83 5.90
CA ALA A 173 -3.95 10.26 5.97
C ALA A 173 -3.44 10.87 7.29
N GLN A 174 -3.63 10.18 8.42
CA GLN A 174 -3.13 10.61 9.74
C GLN A 174 -1.61 10.69 9.76
N VAL A 175 -0.91 9.63 9.34
CA VAL A 175 0.57 9.63 9.29
C VAL A 175 1.12 10.72 8.37
N ALA A 176 0.47 10.95 7.23
CA ALA A 176 0.92 11.91 6.23
C ALA A 176 0.61 13.38 6.59
N THR A 177 -0.28 13.64 7.54
CA THR A 177 -0.64 14.99 7.98
C THR A 177 -0.06 15.36 9.35
N ASP A 178 0.21 14.36 10.20
CA ASP A 178 0.86 14.59 11.51
C ASP A 178 2.30 14.05 11.52
N ALA A 179 3.24 14.94 11.27
CA ALA A 179 4.68 14.64 11.26
C ALA A 179 5.22 14.08 12.59
N THR A 180 4.47 14.14 13.69
CA THR A 180 4.95 13.67 14.99
C THR A 180 5.18 12.17 15.02
N PHE A 181 4.38 11.39 14.28
CA PHE A 181 4.52 9.94 14.20
C PHE A 181 5.82 9.52 13.49
N LEU A 182 6.09 10.09 12.31
CA LEU A 182 7.34 9.81 11.60
C LEU A 182 8.56 10.33 12.38
N ARG A 183 8.49 11.49 13.04
CA ARG A 183 9.58 11.97 13.89
C ARG A 183 9.89 11.03 15.05
N LYS A 184 8.89 10.42 15.68
CA LYS A 184 9.10 9.39 16.71
C LYS A 184 9.81 8.16 16.15
N ALA A 185 9.55 7.80 14.89
CA ALA A 185 10.24 6.75 14.17
C ALA A 185 11.61 7.19 13.59
N GLY A 186 12.09 8.40 13.91
CA GLY A 186 13.35 8.94 13.40
C GLY A 186 13.33 9.37 11.93
N LYS A 187 12.14 9.71 11.41
CA LYS A 187 11.90 10.09 10.02
C LYS A 187 11.14 11.42 9.94
N ASP A 188 10.94 11.91 8.71
CA ASP A 188 10.10 13.09 8.42
C ASP A 188 9.19 12.84 7.22
N LEU A 189 8.25 13.78 6.96
CA LEU A 189 7.26 13.63 5.89
C LEU A 189 7.86 13.59 4.48
N SER A 190 9.09 14.06 4.27
CA SER A 190 9.76 14.00 2.96
C SER A 190 10.02 12.56 2.50
N LEU A 191 9.94 11.60 3.43
CA LEU A 191 9.99 10.18 3.17
C LEU A 191 8.89 9.76 2.18
N VAL A 192 7.67 10.30 2.33
CA VAL A 192 6.50 9.93 1.53
C VAL A 192 6.37 10.84 0.32
N LYS A 193 6.42 10.29 -0.90
CA LYS A 193 6.34 11.05 -2.15
C LYS A 193 4.90 11.34 -2.58
N GLY A 194 3.97 10.51 -2.18
CA GLY A 194 2.55 10.67 -2.47
C GLY A 194 1.70 9.69 -1.68
N VAL A 195 0.46 10.06 -1.43
CA VAL A 195 -0.51 9.25 -0.67
C VAL A 195 -1.71 8.96 -1.55
N ILE A 196 -2.13 7.71 -1.55
CA ILE A 196 -3.34 7.25 -2.22
C ILE A 196 -4.31 6.76 -1.14
N ALA A 197 -5.41 7.46 -0.94
CA ALA A 197 -6.39 7.15 0.08
C ALA A 197 -7.73 6.79 -0.57
N ILE A 198 -8.14 5.52 -0.40
CA ILE A 198 -9.30 4.93 -1.08
C ILE A 198 -10.42 4.77 -0.04
N GLU A 199 -11.55 5.45 -0.25
CA GLU A 199 -12.77 5.30 0.56
C GLU A 199 -12.55 5.52 2.07
N GLY A 200 -11.76 6.52 2.45
CA GLY A 200 -11.46 6.85 3.85
C GLY A 200 -12.37 7.92 4.45
N SER A 201 -12.31 8.01 5.78
CA SER A 201 -12.87 9.13 6.55
C SER A 201 -11.72 9.95 7.12
N TYR A 202 -11.74 11.26 6.89
CA TYR A 202 -10.60 12.13 7.21
C TYR A 202 -10.89 13.11 8.35
N GLY A 203 -12.07 12.95 8.98
CA GLY A 203 -12.50 13.79 10.10
C GLY A 203 -13.14 15.09 9.67
N VAL A 204 -13.64 15.17 8.45
CA VAL A 204 -14.51 16.26 8.01
C VAL A 204 -15.88 16.06 8.68
N THR A 205 -16.16 16.84 9.71
CA THR A 205 -17.39 16.70 10.48
C THR A 205 -18.35 17.85 10.16
N ALA A 206 -19.59 17.52 9.84
CA ALA A 206 -20.66 18.50 9.78
C ALA A 206 -21.02 18.98 11.21
N PRO A 207 -21.54 20.20 11.38
CA PRO A 207 -22.09 20.62 12.66
C PRO A 207 -23.15 19.65 13.16
N GLY A 208 -23.01 19.17 14.41
CA GLY A 208 -23.96 18.20 15.02
C GLY A 208 -23.74 16.73 14.61
N ALA A 209 -22.64 16.41 13.92
CA ALA A 209 -22.33 15.02 13.56
C ALA A 209 -22.22 14.09 14.78
N ASP A 210 -22.66 12.85 14.65
CA ASP A 210 -22.47 11.82 15.68
C ASP A 210 -20.99 11.41 15.75
N THR A 211 -20.34 11.79 16.84
CA THR A 211 -18.91 11.50 17.07
C THR A 211 -18.68 10.18 17.82
N LYS A 212 -19.73 9.39 18.13
CA LYS A 212 -19.58 8.13 18.87
C LYS A 212 -18.67 7.15 18.17
N ARG A 213 -18.80 7.03 16.83
CA ARG A 213 -17.90 6.19 16.04
C ARG A 213 -16.45 6.64 16.14
N LEU A 214 -16.19 7.94 16.07
CA LEU A 214 -14.83 8.48 16.20
C LEU A 214 -14.27 8.20 17.58
N GLN A 215 -15.08 8.38 18.64
CA GLN A 215 -14.67 8.08 20.01
C GLN A 215 -14.39 6.57 20.20
N ALA A 216 -15.22 5.71 19.62
CA ALA A 216 -15.01 4.25 19.68
C ALA A 216 -13.74 3.80 18.96
N ASN A 217 -13.46 4.38 17.78
CA ASN A 217 -12.32 4.00 16.95
C ASN A 217 -11.00 4.61 17.43
N PHE A 218 -11.03 5.82 18.00
CA PHE A 218 -9.83 6.60 18.33
C PHE A 218 -9.72 6.95 19.82
N GLY A 219 -10.67 6.54 20.64
CA GLY A 219 -10.65 6.77 22.09
C GLY A 219 -10.81 8.23 22.48
N PRO A 220 -10.41 8.59 23.72
CA PRO A 220 -10.63 9.93 24.27
C PRO A 220 -9.88 11.05 23.55
N GLN A 221 -8.87 10.72 22.74
CA GLN A 221 -8.09 11.70 21.97
C GLN A 221 -8.52 11.77 20.50
N TRP A 222 -9.70 11.27 20.15
CA TRP A 222 -10.20 11.16 18.78
C TRP A 222 -10.06 12.44 17.94
N GLN A 223 -10.18 13.64 18.53
CA GLN A 223 -9.99 14.89 17.80
C GLN A 223 -8.59 15.04 17.20
N LYS A 224 -7.56 14.49 17.87
CA LYS A 224 -6.17 14.50 17.37
C LYS A 224 -5.97 13.50 16.23
N ALA A 225 -6.81 12.47 16.18
CA ALA A 225 -6.79 11.47 15.11
C ALA A 225 -7.40 11.97 13.79
N LEU A 226 -8.04 13.16 13.78
CA LEU A 226 -8.65 13.70 12.57
C LEU A 226 -7.60 14.28 11.63
N ALA A 227 -7.37 13.62 10.50
CA ALA A 227 -6.35 14.04 9.53
C ALA A 227 -6.54 15.48 9.06
N VAL A 228 -7.80 15.91 8.85
CA VAL A 228 -8.13 17.29 8.43
C VAL A 228 -7.67 18.34 9.44
N GLY A 229 -7.69 18.04 10.75
CA GLY A 229 -7.26 18.94 11.82
C GLY A 229 -5.75 19.19 11.86
N ASN A 230 -4.98 18.30 11.25
CA ASN A 230 -3.52 18.36 11.22
C ASN A 230 -2.98 19.06 9.95
N VAL A 231 -3.87 19.40 8.99
CA VAL A 231 -3.47 20.08 7.75
C VAL A 231 -3.08 21.51 8.03
N LYS A 232 -1.80 21.83 7.82
CA LYS A 232 -1.25 23.19 8.01
C LYS A 232 -0.29 23.53 6.88
N PRO A 233 -0.27 24.79 6.42
CA PRO A 233 0.70 25.23 5.42
C PRO A 233 2.15 25.02 5.89
N GLY A 234 3.01 24.61 4.97
CA GLY A 234 4.45 24.46 5.23
C GLY A 234 4.86 23.22 6.04
N ASN A 235 3.93 22.33 6.41
CA ASN A 235 4.25 21.12 7.18
C ASN A 235 4.91 19.99 6.35
N GLY A 236 5.15 20.20 5.05
CA GLY A 236 5.74 19.16 4.20
C GLY A 236 4.81 18.00 3.87
N ILE A 237 3.49 18.21 3.98
CA ILE A 237 2.48 17.22 3.65
C ILE A 237 2.63 16.81 2.17
N PRO A 238 2.74 15.52 1.85
CA PRO A 238 2.89 15.05 0.47
C PRO A 238 1.58 15.26 -0.34
N PRO A 239 1.64 15.20 -1.68
CA PRO A 239 0.45 15.22 -2.53
C PRO A 239 -0.44 14.01 -2.26
N PHE A 240 -1.76 14.20 -2.42
CA PHE A 240 -2.78 13.17 -2.22
C PHE A 240 -3.55 12.85 -3.51
N LEU A 241 -3.88 11.57 -3.70
CA LEU A 241 -4.97 11.08 -4.54
C LEU A 241 -6.06 10.54 -3.61
N LEU A 242 -7.25 11.12 -3.69
CA LEU A 242 -8.43 10.74 -2.91
C LEU A 242 -9.44 10.08 -3.83
N LEU A 243 -9.73 8.81 -3.61
CA LEU A 243 -10.72 8.04 -4.38
C LEU A 243 -11.93 7.80 -3.47
N HIS A 244 -13.13 8.15 -3.95
CA HIS A 244 -14.38 7.95 -3.20
C HIS A 244 -15.48 7.43 -4.11
N VAL A 245 -16.41 6.67 -3.52
CA VAL A 245 -17.63 6.23 -4.21
C VAL A 245 -18.58 7.41 -4.31
N LYS A 246 -19.13 7.64 -5.50
CA LYS A 246 -20.09 8.72 -5.76
C LYS A 246 -21.34 8.57 -4.92
N GLY A 247 -21.70 9.63 -4.21
CA GLY A 247 -22.84 9.61 -3.28
C GLY A 247 -22.59 8.86 -1.98
N GLY A 248 -21.35 8.38 -1.75
CA GLY A 248 -20.99 7.55 -0.60
C GLY A 248 -21.36 6.08 -0.76
N SER A 249 -21.00 5.29 0.23
CA SER A 249 -21.30 3.85 0.30
C SER A 249 -22.01 3.50 1.60
N PRO A 250 -22.70 2.35 1.70
CA PRO A 250 -23.31 1.92 2.97
C PRO A 250 -22.30 1.80 4.12
N THR A 251 -21.02 1.55 3.80
CA THR A 251 -19.94 1.42 4.79
C THR A 251 -19.38 2.76 5.23
N VAL A 252 -19.25 3.72 4.27
CA VAL A 252 -18.77 5.10 4.49
C VAL A 252 -19.74 6.04 3.77
N ALA A 253 -20.91 6.26 4.38
CA ALA A 253 -22.03 6.97 3.75
C ALA A 253 -21.68 8.41 3.30
N ASP A 254 -20.71 9.03 3.95
CA ASP A 254 -20.25 10.38 3.69
C ASP A 254 -18.87 10.46 3.02
N SER A 255 -18.39 9.34 2.39
CA SER A 255 -17.04 9.29 1.80
C SER A 255 -16.78 10.39 0.77
N GLU A 256 -17.78 10.77 -0.02
CA GLU A 256 -17.68 11.91 -0.95
C GLU A 256 -17.43 13.23 -0.21
N SER A 257 -18.21 13.54 0.82
CA SER A 257 -18.02 14.76 1.59
C SER A 257 -16.71 14.76 2.38
N GLN A 258 -16.28 13.58 2.85
CA GLN A 258 -14.97 13.40 3.48
C GLN A 258 -13.83 13.71 2.51
N ALA A 259 -13.85 13.13 1.30
CA ALA A 259 -12.84 13.36 0.29
C ALA A 259 -12.78 14.83 -0.17
N LEU A 260 -13.93 15.40 -0.52
CA LEU A 260 -14.01 16.79 -0.97
C LEU A 260 -13.60 17.81 0.11
N GLY A 261 -14.05 17.60 1.34
CA GLY A 261 -13.72 18.47 2.47
C GLY A 261 -12.24 18.38 2.84
N PHE A 262 -11.66 17.19 2.81
CA PHE A 262 -10.23 16.99 3.08
C PHE A 262 -9.37 17.58 1.96
N ALA A 263 -9.74 17.39 0.68
CA ALA A 263 -9.06 18.00 -0.46
C ALA A 263 -9.08 19.53 -0.38
N LYS A 264 -10.22 20.11 0.03
CA LYS A 264 -10.33 21.56 0.25
C LYS A 264 -9.36 22.05 1.31
N ALA A 265 -9.22 21.32 2.43
CA ALA A 265 -8.27 21.66 3.48
C ALA A 265 -6.82 21.56 2.99
N LEU A 266 -6.46 20.47 2.31
CA LEU A 266 -5.13 20.27 1.71
C LEU A 266 -4.79 21.39 0.72
N SER A 267 -5.69 21.69 -0.22
CA SER A 267 -5.48 22.74 -1.21
C SER A 267 -5.36 24.12 -0.57
N GLY A 268 -6.15 24.39 0.48
CA GLY A 268 -6.05 25.62 1.29
C GLY A 268 -4.72 25.78 2.01
N ALA A 269 -4.03 24.67 2.27
CA ALA A 269 -2.68 24.64 2.83
C ALA A 269 -1.56 24.59 1.76
N GLY A 270 -1.90 24.73 0.47
CA GLY A 270 -0.95 24.65 -0.63
C GLY A 270 -0.49 23.23 -0.99
N VAL A 271 -1.21 22.22 -0.53
CA VAL A 271 -0.93 20.80 -0.83
C VAL A 271 -1.80 20.35 -1.99
N ARG A 272 -1.18 19.70 -2.98
CA ARG A 272 -1.92 19.11 -4.10
C ARG A 272 -2.80 17.95 -3.61
N ALA A 273 -4.08 17.98 -3.99
CA ALA A 273 -5.04 16.92 -3.71
C ALA A 273 -5.89 16.68 -4.97
N ASP A 274 -5.70 15.53 -5.59
CA ASP A 274 -6.50 15.06 -6.72
C ASP A 274 -7.67 14.24 -6.14
N VAL A 275 -8.90 14.55 -6.56
CA VAL A 275 -10.11 13.82 -6.11
C VAL A 275 -10.73 13.14 -7.30
N VAL A 276 -11.09 11.87 -7.14
CA VAL A 276 -11.74 11.06 -8.18
C VAL A 276 -12.99 10.41 -7.61
N SER A 277 -14.10 10.67 -8.23
CA SER A 277 -15.39 10.03 -7.95
C SER A 277 -15.52 8.75 -8.74
N LEU A 278 -15.82 7.65 -8.05
CA LEU A 278 -15.97 6.32 -8.61
C LEU A 278 -17.46 6.02 -8.79
N ASP A 279 -17.89 5.96 -10.05
CA ASP A 279 -19.27 5.61 -10.40
C ASP A 279 -19.46 4.08 -10.48
N HIS A 280 -20.62 3.61 -10.07
CA HIS A 280 -21.04 2.20 -10.22
C HIS A 280 -20.15 1.18 -9.51
N VAL A 281 -19.46 1.58 -8.47
CA VAL A 281 -18.69 0.71 -7.58
C VAL A 281 -19.16 0.88 -6.14
N GLU A 282 -18.94 -0.13 -5.33
CA GLU A 282 -19.16 -0.08 -3.89
C GLU A 282 -17.83 0.05 -3.14
N HIS A 283 -17.89 0.22 -1.83
CA HIS A 283 -16.75 0.41 -0.94
C HIS A 283 -15.58 -0.54 -1.20
N PHE A 284 -15.85 -1.85 -1.27
CA PHE A 284 -14.80 -2.85 -1.55
C PHE A 284 -14.38 -2.84 -3.01
N GLY A 285 -15.33 -2.60 -3.94
CA GLY A 285 -15.05 -2.51 -5.35
C GLY A 285 -14.06 -1.42 -5.71
N ALA A 286 -14.06 -0.30 -4.99
CA ALA A 286 -13.08 0.77 -5.14
C ALA A 286 -11.63 0.27 -4.92
N ASN A 287 -11.46 -0.68 -4.01
CA ASN A 287 -10.17 -1.33 -3.75
C ASN A 287 -9.87 -2.48 -4.70
N GLU A 288 -10.85 -3.36 -4.95
CA GLU A 288 -10.67 -4.61 -5.71
C GLU A 288 -10.41 -4.36 -7.20
N ARG A 289 -10.90 -3.23 -7.75
CA ARG A 289 -10.70 -2.84 -9.14
C ARG A 289 -9.34 -2.21 -9.43
N LEU A 290 -8.57 -1.89 -8.40
CA LEU A 290 -7.22 -1.35 -8.60
C LEU A 290 -6.31 -2.43 -9.21
N GLY A 291 -5.72 -2.08 -10.37
CA GLY A 291 -4.96 -3.00 -11.21
C GLY A 291 -5.75 -3.58 -12.39
N VAL A 292 -7.07 -3.38 -12.45
CA VAL A 292 -7.89 -3.77 -13.60
C VAL A 292 -7.64 -2.80 -14.76
N PRO A 293 -7.23 -3.27 -15.94
CA PRO A 293 -6.97 -2.40 -17.10
C PRO A 293 -8.21 -1.62 -17.52
N GLY A 294 -8.04 -0.32 -17.75
CA GLY A 294 -9.12 0.56 -18.19
C GLY A 294 -10.08 1.01 -17.08
N ASP A 295 -9.95 0.48 -15.88
CA ASP A 295 -10.73 0.95 -14.73
C ASP A 295 -10.27 2.34 -14.27
N ILE A 296 -11.22 3.19 -13.90
CA ILE A 296 -10.93 4.58 -13.50
C ILE A 296 -10.02 4.66 -12.27
N THR A 297 -10.14 3.71 -11.34
CA THR A 297 -9.28 3.63 -10.16
C THR A 297 -7.82 3.43 -10.58
N THR A 298 -7.59 2.48 -11.49
CA THR A 298 -6.27 2.16 -12.05
C THR A 298 -5.69 3.34 -12.83
N ILE A 299 -6.48 3.90 -13.76
CA ILE A 299 -6.06 5.05 -14.59
C ILE A 299 -5.69 6.25 -13.72
N SER A 300 -6.48 6.53 -12.68
CA SER A 300 -6.25 7.65 -11.78
C SER A 300 -4.97 7.47 -10.95
N LEU A 301 -4.73 6.25 -10.46
CA LEU A 301 -3.48 5.91 -9.78
C LEU A 301 -2.27 6.12 -10.70
N GLU A 302 -2.29 5.57 -11.93
CA GLU A 302 -1.19 5.70 -12.89
C GLU A 302 -0.90 7.16 -13.22
N ARG A 303 -1.92 7.97 -13.45
CA ARG A 303 -1.78 9.42 -13.69
C ARG A 303 -1.17 10.15 -12.50
N PHE A 304 -1.63 9.82 -11.29
CA PHE A 304 -1.10 10.42 -10.08
C PHE A 304 0.38 10.07 -9.90
N LEU A 305 0.75 8.78 -9.98
CA LEU A 305 2.13 8.33 -9.84
C LEU A 305 3.06 8.95 -10.89
N ALA A 306 2.60 9.10 -12.14
CA ALA A 306 3.36 9.73 -13.21
C ALA A 306 3.58 11.24 -13.02
N SER A 307 2.74 11.90 -12.23
CA SER A 307 2.75 13.35 -12.01
C SER A 307 3.51 13.79 -10.75
N VAL A 308 3.79 12.85 -9.83
CA VAL A 308 4.58 13.12 -8.62
C VAL A 308 6.08 13.12 -9.01
N PRO A 309 6.85 14.15 -8.58
CA PRO A 309 8.28 14.21 -8.88
C PRO A 309 9.04 12.99 -8.37
N GLY A 310 9.68 12.26 -9.27
CA GLY A 310 10.50 11.10 -9.02
C GLY A 310 11.31 10.78 -10.29
N LYS A 311 12.18 9.78 -10.28
CA LYS A 311 12.80 9.33 -11.52
C LYS A 311 11.70 8.86 -12.47
N LYS A 312 11.47 9.61 -13.58
CA LYS A 312 10.65 9.13 -14.70
C LYS A 312 11.31 7.86 -15.21
N ARG A 313 10.72 6.71 -14.91
CA ARG A 313 10.90 5.53 -15.76
C ARG A 313 9.99 5.74 -16.95
N GLU A 314 10.56 5.59 -18.16
CA GLU A 314 9.72 5.32 -19.33
C GLU A 314 8.92 4.06 -18.97
N PRO A 315 7.59 4.13 -18.97
CA PRO A 315 6.78 2.93 -18.74
C PRO A 315 7.18 1.91 -19.80
N HIS A 316 7.39 0.66 -19.45
CA HIS A 316 7.59 -0.44 -20.40
C HIS A 316 6.34 -0.74 -21.26
N TRP A 317 5.27 0.07 -21.11
CA TRP A 317 4.09 0.07 -21.97
C TRP A 317 4.13 1.33 -22.84
N THR A 318 4.22 1.12 -24.14
CA THR A 318 3.91 2.16 -25.11
C THR A 318 2.47 2.62 -24.88
N ALA A 319 2.30 3.91 -24.62
CA ALA A 319 1.00 4.54 -24.49
C ALA A 319 0.15 4.23 -25.72
N GLY A 320 -0.62 3.17 -25.65
CA GLY A 320 -1.76 2.97 -26.53
C GLY A 320 -2.67 4.16 -26.27
N SER A 321 -2.91 4.92 -27.31
CA SER A 321 -3.70 6.14 -27.39
C SER A 321 -4.84 6.17 -26.37
N PHE A 322 -4.73 7.07 -25.40
CA PHE A 322 -5.83 7.38 -24.50
C PHE A 322 -6.98 8.01 -25.31
N PRO A 323 -8.24 7.58 -25.13
CA PRO A 323 -9.36 8.33 -25.66
C PRO A 323 -9.30 9.73 -25.05
N LYS A 324 -9.36 10.75 -25.88
CA LYS A 324 -9.61 12.12 -25.42
C LYS A 324 -11.02 12.13 -24.82
N LEU A 325 -11.13 12.44 -23.53
CA LEU A 325 -12.39 12.79 -22.88
C LEU A 325 -12.77 14.20 -23.30
#